data_339aad043898541ebf6edc19d478f085
#
_entry.id   339aad043898541ebf6edc19d478f085
#
_cell.length_a   1.000
_cell.length_b   1.000
_cell.length_c   1.000
_cell.angle_alpha   90.00
_cell.angle_beta   90.00
_cell.angle_gamma   90.00
#
_symmetry.space_group_name_H-M   'P 1'
#
loop_
_entity.id
_entity.type
_entity.pdbx_description
1 polymer ?
#
loop_
_entity_poly.entity_id
_entity_poly.type
_entity_poly.pdbx_seq_one_letter_code
_entity_poly.pdbx_strand_id
1 'polypeptide(L)'
;MSILDTVKKLLGVKPVDIGELNRRATRESLREVPSLNSSVRPRSNMSYTIVNLQQGTKEWLEWRSQGIGASDAPTIMGENPWKSAAYLLQEKCGRKTYGPNAAMDRGTRLEPEARKRYETTVGIRVVPACLQSVKYEWLRASVDGLATDGSTIVEIKCGESVYRKASTSRAVPDYYYGQLQHILAITNFQSVDFYCYLPKKPEVHLRIARDDSYIKRLLDAEYLFWQKILTSIK
;
A
#
# COMPACT_ATOMS: atom_id res chain seq x y z
N MET A 1 -7.40 5.48 -29.32
CA MET A 1 -6.37 4.47 -29.03
C MET A 1 -5.59 4.99 -27.82
N SER A 2 -5.60 4.27 -26.69
CA SER A 2 -4.97 4.77 -25.48
C SER A 2 -3.44 4.61 -25.58
N ILE A 3 -2.68 5.43 -24.85
CA ILE A 3 -1.21 5.32 -24.74
C ILE A 3 -0.83 3.89 -24.31
N LEU A 4 -1.65 3.24 -23.49
CA LEU A 4 -1.49 1.86 -23.04
C LEU A 4 -1.54 0.85 -24.20
N ASP A 5 -2.44 1.07 -25.18
CA ASP A 5 -2.60 0.19 -26.36
C ASP A 5 -1.41 0.33 -27.30
N THR A 6 -0.85 1.51 -27.40
CA THR A 6 0.35 1.78 -28.20
C THR A 6 1.59 1.11 -27.60
N VAL A 7 1.73 1.14 -26.28
CA VAL A 7 2.84 0.50 -25.55
C VAL A 7 2.75 -1.02 -25.62
N LYS A 8 1.55 -1.60 -25.47
CA LYS A 8 1.32 -3.06 -25.63
C LYS A 8 1.68 -3.56 -27.03
N LYS A 9 1.38 -2.76 -28.06
CA LYS A 9 1.68 -3.10 -29.46
C LYS A 9 3.19 -3.01 -29.78
N LEU A 10 3.91 -2.08 -29.15
CA LEU A 10 5.36 -1.92 -29.31
C LEU A 10 6.18 -3.01 -28.59
N LEU A 11 5.62 -3.60 -27.53
CA LEU A 11 6.31 -4.59 -26.70
C LEU A 11 6.03 -6.05 -27.09
N GLY A 12 5.22 -6.32 -28.12
CA GLY A 12 4.92 -7.68 -28.57
C GLY A 12 4.22 -8.56 -27.52
N VAL A 13 3.65 -7.96 -26.46
CA VAL A 13 2.97 -8.67 -25.39
C VAL A 13 1.61 -9.10 -25.91
N LYS A 14 1.39 -10.41 -26.05
CA LYS A 14 0.06 -10.94 -26.37
C LYS A 14 -0.92 -10.52 -25.26
N PRO A 15 -2.12 -10.04 -25.61
CA PRO A 15 -3.12 -9.72 -24.59
C PRO A 15 -3.45 -10.97 -23.79
N VAL A 16 -3.16 -10.94 -22.50
CA VAL A 16 -3.68 -11.96 -21.57
C VAL A 16 -5.15 -11.60 -21.36
N ASP A 17 -6.05 -12.53 -21.69
CA ASP A 17 -7.47 -12.34 -21.45
C ASP A 17 -7.74 -12.38 -19.93
N ILE A 18 -7.79 -11.18 -19.35
CA ILE A 18 -8.09 -10.95 -17.92
C ILE A 18 -9.47 -11.53 -17.55
N GLY A 19 -10.39 -11.62 -18.52
CA GLY A 19 -11.71 -12.26 -18.33
C GLY A 19 -11.60 -13.77 -18.09
N GLU A 20 -10.62 -14.44 -18.67
CA GLU A 20 -10.40 -15.88 -18.48
C GLU A 20 -9.67 -16.19 -17.18
N LEU A 21 -8.74 -15.35 -16.74
CA LEU A 21 -8.11 -15.44 -15.43
C LEU A 21 -9.11 -15.18 -14.28
N ASN A 22 -9.98 -14.21 -14.43
CA ASN A 22 -11.05 -13.94 -13.46
C ASN A 22 -12.08 -15.07 -13.41
N ARG A 23 -12.43 -15.71 -14.55
CA ARG A 23 -13.36 -16.86 -14.59
C ARG A 23 -12.76 -18.10 -13.95
N ARG A 24 -11.46 -18.32 -14.04
CA ARG A 24 -10.77 -19.43 -13.34
C ARG A 24 -10.71 -19.20 -11.83
N ALA A 25 -10.33 -18.00 -11.37
CA ALA A 25 -10.30 -17.65 -9.95
C ALA A 25 -11.68 -17.77 -9.28
N THR A 26 -12.77 -17.40 -10.00
CA THR A 26 -14.13 -17.45 -9.47
C THR A 26 -14.66 -18.89 -9.34
N ARG A 27 -14.17 -19.86 -10.13
CA ARG A 27 -14.60 -21.26 -10.03
C ARG A 27 -13.91 -22.06 -8.91
N GLU A 28 -12.70 -21.70 -8.51
CA GLU A 28 -11.97 -22.38 -7.43
C GLU A 28 -12.29 -21.86 -6.02
N SER A 29 -12.80 -20.63 -5.88
CA SER A 29 -13.10 -20.01 -4.57
C SER A 29 -14.53 -20.23 -4.06
N LEU A 30 -15.37 -21.01 -4.75
CA LEU A 30 -16.77 -21.27 -4.35
C LEU A 30 -16.94 -22.46 -3.36
N ARG A 31 -15.92 -22.86 -2.64
CA ARG A 31 -16.06 -23.80 -1.52
C ARG A 31 -15.96 -23.08 -0.19
N GLU A 32 -17.15 -22.74 0.33
CA GLU A 32 -17.52 -22.51 1.72
C GLU A 32 -16.70 -21.51 2.55
N VAL A 33 -17.13 -20.24 2.53
CA VAL A 33 -16.94 -19.28 3.62
C VAL A 33 -18.33 -18.83 4.09
N PRO A 34 -18.60 -18.73 5.42
CA PRO A 34 -19.92 -18.35 5.93
C PRO A 34 -20.33 -16.97 5.43
N SER A 35 -21.56 -16.84 4.97
CA SER A 35 -22.16 -15.61 4.42
C SER A 35 -22.10 -14.47 5.43
N LEU A 36 -21.26 -13.49 5.16
CA LEU A 36 -21.39 -12.16 5.71
C LEU A 36 -22.49 -11.42 4.94
N ASN A 37 -23.57 -11.12 5.65
CA ASN A 37 -24.76 -10.45 5.15
C ASN A 37 -24.40 -9.21 4.32
N SER A 38 -24.84 -9.22 3.07
CA SER A 38 -24.72 -8.18 2.07
C SER A 38 -25.66 -7.01 2.40
N SER A 39 -25.08 -5.94 2.97
CA SER A 39 -25.73 -4.61 2.97
C SER A 39 -24.75 -3.47 2.64
N VAL A 40 -23.67 -3.77 1.92
CA VAL A 40 -22.81 -2.74 1.33
C VAL A 40 -23.32 -2.46 -0.08
N ARG A 41 -24.01 -1.32 -0.26
CA ARG A 41 -24.38 -0.82 -1.60
C ARG A 41 -23.12 -0.73 -2.46
N PRO A 42 -23.11 -1.23 -3.72
CA PRO A 42 -22.00 -1.02 -4.62
C PRO A 42 -21.86 0.49 -4.87
N ARG A 43 -20.81 1.10 -4.34
CA ARG A 43 -20.40 2.46 -4.71
C ARG A 43 -19.83 2.38 -6.12
N SER A 44 -20.59 2.80 -7.11
CA SER A 44 -20.27 2.80 -8.54
C SER A 44 -19.11 3.71 -8.95
N ASN A 45 -18.18 4.06 -8.02
CA ASN A 45 -17.05 4.95 -8.32
C ASN A 45 -15.84 4.71 -7.37
N MET A 46 -15.53 3.44 -7.08
CA MET A 46 -14.34 3.15 -6.26
C MET A 46 -13.06 3.35 -7.07
N SER A 47 -12.12 4.14 -6.54
CA SER A 47 -10.81 4.40 -7.15
C SER A 47 -9.82 3.24 -7.01
N TYR A 48 -10.16 2.23 -6.19
CA TYR A 48 -9.35 1.05 -5.91
C TYR A 48 -10.18 -0.23 -5.82
N THR A 49 -9.51 -1.36 -5.97
CA THR A 49 -10.03 -2.70 -5.67
C THR A 49 -9.32 -3.27 -4.46
N ILE A 50 -10.04 -4.07 -3.64
CA ILE A 50 -9.44 -4.86 -2.57
C ILE A 50 -9.02 -6.20 -3.17
N VAL A 51 -7.72 -6.52 -3.06
CA VAL A 51 -7.16 -7.78 -3.52
C VAL A 51 -7.17 -8.76 -2.35
N ASN A 52 -7.78 -9.93 -2.54
CA ASN A 52 -7.88 -10.95 -1.48
C ASN A 52 -6.54 -11.67 -1.29
N LEU A 53 -5.61 -11.03 -0.58
CA LEU A 53 -4.29 -11.57 -0.25
C LEU A 53 -4.00 -11.32 1.24
N GLN A 54 -3.39 -12.31 1.87
CA GLN A 54 -2.88 -12.14 3.23
C GLN A 54 -1.47 -11.55 3.18
N GLN A 55 -1.25 -10.43 3.88
CA GLN A 55 0.07 -9.79 3.99
C GLN A 55 1.09 -10.75 4.63
N GLY A 56 2.32 -10.72 4.13
CA GLY A 56 3.40 -11.59 4.59
C GLY A 56 3.50 -12.95 3.89
N THR A 57 2.52 -13.35 3.06
CA THR A 57 2.56 -14.58 2.28
C THR A 57 3.41 -14.44 1.01
N LYS A 58 3.77 -15.57 0.40
CA LYS A 58 4.51 -15.59 -0.87
C LYS A 58 3.70 -14.93 -2.00
N GLU A 59 2.42 -15.21 -2.08
CA GLU A 59 1.49 -14.66 -3.07
C GLU A 59 1.39 -13.13 -2.92
N TRP A 60 1.37 -12.61 -1.70
CA TRP A 60 1.42 -11.18 -1.43
C TRP A 60 2.76 -10.56 -1.87
N LEU A 61 3.89 -11.23 -1.61
CA LEU A 61 5.22 -10.75 -2.05
C LEU A 61 5.30 -10.71 -3.59
N GLU A 62 4.79 -11.74 -4.27
CA GLU A 62 4.72 -11.80 -5.73
C GLU A 62 3.83 -10.67 -6.28
N TRP A 63 2.63 -10.52 -5.74
CA TRP A 63 1.76 -9.41 -6.13
C TRP A 63 2.43 -8.06 -5.90
N ARG A 64 3.03 -7.84 -4.73
CA ARG A 64 3.69 -6.58 -4.38
C ARG A 64 4.89 -6.27 -5.29
N SER A 65 5.61 -7.28 -5.76
CA SER A 65 6.77 -7.10 -6.64
C SER A 65 6.38 -6.60 -8.04
N GLN A 66 5.17 -6.88 -8.49
CA GLN A 66 4.65 -6.52 -9.82
C GLN A 66 4.08 -5.09 -9.90
N GLY A 67 4.43 -4.22 -8.97
CA GLY A 67 3.98 -2.83 -8.94
C GLY A 67 4.79 -1.97 -8.00
N ILE A 68 4.36 -0.72 -7.83
CA ILE A 68 4.91 0.22 -6.85
C ILE A 68 4.00 0.20 -5.63
N GLY A 69 4.55 -0.18 -4.49
CA GLY A 69 3.85 -0.18 -3.20
C GLY A 69 3.99 1.15 -2.47
N ALA A 70 3.06 1.46 -1.58
CA ALA A 70 3.08 2.71 -0.82
C ALA A 70 4.41 2.95 -0.08
N SER A 71 5.05 1.91 0.46
CA SER A 71 6.35 2.02 1.13
C SER A 71 7.53 2.32 0.18
N ASP A 72 7.34 2.21 -1.14
CA ASP A 72 8.35 2.56 -2.13
C ASP A 72 8.35 4.08 -2.43
N ALA A 73 7.22 4.75 -2.22
CA ALA A 73 7.00 6.15 -2.53
C ALA A 73 8.05 7.11 -1.95
N PRO A 74 8.41 7.06 -0.65
CA PRO A 74 9.45 7.94 -0.12
C PRO A 74 10.82 7.70 -0.75
N THR A 75 11.11 6.47 -1.16
CA THR A 75 12.39 6.14 -1.84
C THR A 75 12.42 6.73 -3.24
N ILE A 76 11.30 6.66 -3.96
CA ILE A 76 11.18 7.22 -5.32
C ILE A 76 11.26 8.75 -5.29
N MET A 77 10.69 9.38 -4.25
CA MET A 77 10.75 10.83 -4.02
C MET A 77 12.10 11.33 -3.47
N GLY A 78 13.04 10.42 -3.12
CA GLY A 78 14.33 10.79 -2.53
C GLY A 78 14.25 11.20 -1.05
N GLU A 79 13.16 10.89 -0.37
CA GLU A 79 12.90 11.22 1.03
C GLU A 79 13.32 10.10 2.00
N ASN A 80 13.68 8.93 1.49
CA ASN A 80 14.14 7.81 2.30
C ASN A 80 15.66 7.90 2.53
N PRO A 81 16.13 8.16 3.76
CA PRO A 81 17.56 8.32 4.04
C PRO A 81 18.37 7.02 4.00
N TRP A 82 17.70 5.86 3.95
CA TRP A 82 18.37 4.54 4.03
C TRP A 82 18.40 3.80 2.69
N LYS A 83 17.57 4.20 1.72
CA LYS A 83 17.45 3.51 0.44
C LYS A 83 17.32 4.51 -0.71
N SER A 84 18.18 4.36 -1.71
CA SER A 84 18.08 5.17 -2.94
C SER A 84 17.12 4.58 -3.96
N ALA A 85 16.60 5.41 -4.86
CA ALA A 85 15.76 4.97 -5.97
C ALA A 85 16.49 3.97 -6.90
N ALA A 86 17.81 4.12 -7.10
CA ALA A 86 18.60 3.19 -7.88
C ALA A 86 18.68 1.79 -7.24
N TYR A 87 18.79 1.75 -5.90
CA TYR A 87 18.77 0.47 -5.17
C TYR A 87 17.38 -0.19 -5.27
N LEU A 88 16.31 0.58 -5.06
CA LEU A 88 14.94 0.10 -5.21
C LEU A 88 14.67 -0.46 -6.61
N LEU A 89 15.21 0.19 -7.66
CA LEU A 89 15.09 -0.32 -9.03
C LEU A 89 15.72 -1.72 -9.17
N GLN A 90 16.90 -1.93 -8.58
CA GLN A 90 17.54 -3.24 -8.61
C GLN A 90 16.73 -4.31 -7.87
N GLU A 91 16.10 -3.98 -6.74
CA GLU A 91 15.19 -4.89 -6.04
C GLU A 91 13.97 -5.25 -6.89
N LYS A 92 13.32 -4.24 -7.49
CA LYS A 92 12.14 -4.44 -8.34
C LYS A 92 12.45 -5.26 -9.60
N CYS A 93 13.69 -5.20 -10.07
CA CYS A 93 14.16 -6.03 -11.19
C CYS A 93 14.69 -7.42 -10.76
N GLY A 94 14.54 -7.81 -9.49
CA GLY A 94 14.99 -9.11 -8.99
C GLY A 94 16.51 -9.28 -8.88
N ARG A 95 17.28 -8.18 -9.00
CA ARG A 95 18.76 -8.21 -8.97
C ARG A 95 19.35 -8.12 -7.55
N LYS A 96 18.54 -7.71 -6.59
CA LYS A 96 18.90 -7.66 -5.16
C LYS A 96 17.69 -8.04 -4.32
N THR A 97 17.93 -8.66 -3.18
CA THR A 97 16.90 -8.95 -2.17
C THR A 97 17.27 -8.24 -0.88
N TYR A 98 16.30 -7.53 -0.30
CA TYR A 98 16.41 -7.00 1.05
C TYR A 98 15.69 -7.96 1.98
N GLY A 99 16.45 -8.59 2.88
CA GLY A 99 15.86 -9.45 3.91
C GLY A 99 15.23 -8.61 5.03
N PRO A 100 14.22 -9.16 5.74
CA PRO A 100 13.71 -8.55 6.95
C PRO A 100 14.83 -8.37 7.98
N ASN A 101 14.76 -7.30 8.77
CA ASN A 101 15.68 -7.08 9.88
C ASN A 101 14.91 -7.16 11.21
N ALA A 102 15.63 -7.30 12.32
CA ALA A 102 15.05 -7.47 13.65
C ALA A 102 14.05 -6.36 14.04
N ALA A 103 14.23 -5.14 13.55
CA ALA A 103 13.31 -4.03 13.81
C ALA A 103 11.99 -4.19 13.02
N MET A 104 12.06 -4.67 11.78
CA MET A 104 10.88 -4.98 10.96
C MET A 104 10.09 -6.14 11.58
N ASP A 105 10.77 -7.23 11.98
CA ASP A 105 10.14 -8.38 12.63
C ASP A 105 9.45 -8.00 13.94
N ARG A 106 10.09 -7.12 14.74
CA ARG A 106 9.47 -6.59 15.96
C ARG A 106 8.23 -5.76 15.63
N GLY A 107 8.29 -4.91 14.61
CA GLY A 107 7.16 -4.11 14.14
C GLY A 107 5.97 -4.99 13.78
N THR A 108 6.20 -5.99 12.94
CA THR A 108 5.17 -6.94 12.49
C THR A 108 4.53 -7.69 13.66
N ARG A 109 5.32 -8.10 14.67
CA ARG A 109 4.75 -8.79 15.86
C ARG A 109 3.88 -7.89 16.72
N LEU A 110 4.15 -6.60 16.79
CA LEU A 110 3.37 -5.64 17.60
C LEU A 110 2.14 -5.09 16.87
N GLU A 111 2.09 -5.21 15.56
CA GLU A 111 1.03 -4.62 14.74
C GLU A 111 -0.39 -5.09 15.12
N PRO A 112 -0.67 -6.40 15.39
CA PRO A 112 -2.02 -6.81 15.80
C PRO A 112 -2.48 -6.17 17.12
N GLU A 113 -1.57 -6.03 18.10
CA GLU A 113 -1.85 -5.36 19.36
C GLU A 113 -2.09 -3.87 19.17
N ALA A 114 -1.25 -3.23 18.36
CA ALA A 114 -1.36 -1.82 18.00
C ALA A 114 -2.70 -1.52 17.28
N ARG A 115 -3.12 -2.40 16.36
CA ARG A 115 -4.40 -2.30 15.65
C ARG A 115 -5.57 -2.38 16.62
N LYS A 116 -5.56 -3.36 17.52
CA LYS A 116 -6.60 -3.49 18.56
C LYS A 116 -6.65 -2.26 19.46
N ARG A 117 -5.49 -1.69 19.81
CA ARG A 117 -5.41 -0.45 20.60
C ARG A 117 -6.00 0.74 19.84
N TYR A 118 -5.66 0.89 18.56
CA TYR A 118 -6.24 1.90 17.68
C TYR A 118 -7.77 1.77 17.61
N GLU A 119 -8.30 0.56 17.37
CA GLU A 119 -9.75 0.31 17.32
C GLU A 119 -10.45 0.72 18.63
N THR A 120 -9.83 0.41 19.77
CA THR A 120 -10.38 0.79 21.08
C THR A 120 -10.38 2.31 21.28
N THR A 121 -9.32 2.99 20.83
CA THR A 121 -9.16 4.45 21.00
C THR A 121 -10.08 5.23 20.06
N VAL A 122 -10.25 4.77 18.83
CA VAL A 122 -11.01 5.49 17.78
C VAL A 122 -12.46 5.03 17.71
N GLY A 123 -12.78 3.84 18.24
CA GLY A 123 -14.13 3.26 18.17
C GLY A 123 -14.51 2.70 16.80
N ILE A 124 -13.53 2.48 15.91
CA ILE A 124 -13.75 2.01 14.53
C ILE A 124 -12.97 0.71 14.33
N ARG A 125 -13.65 -0.33 13.84
CA ARG A 125 -13.01 -1.59 13.48
C ARG A 125 -12.28 -1.47 12.14
N VAL A 126 -11.02 -1.92 12.10
CA VAL A 126 -10.20 -1.91 10.90
C VAL A 126 -9.58 -3.29 10.64
N VAL A 127 -9.36 -3.61 9.37
CA VAL A 127 -8.73 -4.87 8.95
C VAL A 127 -7.58 -4.58 7.97
N PRO A 128 -6.49 -5.37 8.00
CA PRO A 128 -5.44 -5.27 6.99
C PRO A 128 -6.04 -5.47 5.60
N ALA A 129 -5.58 -4.69 4.63
CA ALA A 129 -6.06 -4.82 3.26
C ALA A 129 -4.95 -4.62 2.24
N CYS A 130 -5.06 -5.32 1.11
CA CYS A 130 -4.25 -5.09 -0.09
C CYS A 130 -5.10 -4.33 -1.10
N LEU A 131 -4.63 -3.16 -1.51
CA LEU A 131 -5.36 -2.24 -2.38
C LEU A 131 -4.62 -2.09 -3.71
N GLN A 132 -5.35 -2.08 -4.80
CA GLN A 132 -4.84 -1.81 -6.15
C GLN A 132 -5.64 -0.70 -6.79
N SER A 133 -4.96 0.29 -7.38
CA SER A 133 -5.63 1.36 -8.10
C SER A 133 -6.36 0.83 -9.32
N VAL A 134 -7.61 1.26 -9.52
CA VAL A 134 -8.38 0.96 -10.74
C VAL A 134 -7.80 1.71 -11.95
N LYS A 135 -7.29 2.92 -11.75
CA LYS A 135 -6.74 3.75 -12.82
C LYS A 135 -5.34 3.31 -13.26
N TYR A 136 -4.51 2.90 -12.29
CA TYR A 136 -3.11 2.53 -12.51
C TYR A 136 -2.83 1.20 -11.83
N GLU A 137 -2.97 0.08 -12.54
CA GLU A 137 -2.83 -1.28 -11.99
C GLU A 137 -1.47 -1.56 -11.32
N TRP A 138 -0.45 -0.78 -11.67
CA TRP A 138 0.87 -0.85 -11.05
C TRP A 138 0.99 -0.10 -9.72
N LEU A 139 0.00 0.73 -9.33
CA LEU A 139 -0.07 1.35 -8.00
C LEU A 139 -0.76 0.42 -7.02
N ARG A 140 -0.06 0.06 -5.96
CA ARG A 140 -0.49 -0.92 -4.96
C ARG A 140 -0.21 -0.42 -3.55
N ALA A 141 -1.07 -0.74 -2.61
CA ALA A 141 -0.84 -0.47 -1.19
C ALA A 141 -1.25 -1.67 -0.35
N SER A 142 -0.44 -1.99 0.66
CA SER A 142 -0.85 -2.86 1.75
C SER A 142 -1.00 -1.96 2.97
N VAL A 143 -2.22 -1.79 3.44
CA VAL A 143 -2.54 -0.93 4.57
C VAL A 143 -2.72 -1.75 5.84
N ASP A 144 -2.28 -1.22 6.97
CA ASP A 144 -2.35 -1.92 8.26
C ASP A 144 -3.79 -1.97 8.80
N GLY A 145 -4.64 -1.03 8.38
CA GLY A 145 -6.06 -1.06 8.69
C GLY A 145 -6.90 -0.23 7.72
N LEU A 146 -7.88 -0.89 7.11
CA LEU A 146 -8.99 -0.26 6.39
C LEU A 146 -10.26 -0.45 7.22
N ALA A 147 -10.99 0.60 7.49
CA ALA A 147 -12.23 0.54 8.23
C ALA A 147 -13.26 -0.32 7.49
N THR A 148 -13.97 -1.17 8.21
CA THR A 148 -14.97 -2.09 7.63
C THR A 148 -16.15 -1.36 7.01
N ASP A 149 -16.40 -0.12 7.44
CA ASP A 149 -17.40 0.80 6.86
C ASP A 149 -16.84 1.68 5.73
N GLY A 150 -15.55 1.56 5.43
CA GLY A 150 -14.86 2.36 4.42
C GLY A 150 -14.65 3.82 4.81
N SER A 151 -14.73 4.18 6.09
CA SER A 151 -14.65 5.58 6.55
C SER A 151 -13.22 6.08 6.74
N THR A 152 -12.27 5.19 7.06
CA THR A 152 -10.89 5.58 7.37
C THR A 152 -9.86 4.50 7.01
N ILE A 153 -8.63 4.93 6.91
CA ILE A 153 -7.45 4.08 6.74
C ILE A 153 -6.45 4.47 7.83
N VAL A 154 -5.75 3.48 8.38
CA VAL A 154 -4.65 3.68 9.31
C VAL A 154 -3.39 2.99 8.84
N GLU A 155 -2.27 3.70 8.96
CA GLU A 155 -0.90 3.18 8.84
C GLU A 155 -0.29 3.13 10.25
N ILE A 156 0.14 1.95 10.67
CA ILE A 156 0.63 1.66 12.03
C ILE A 156 2.14 1.54 12.04
N LYS A 157 2.79 2.16 13.02
CA LYS A 157 4.24 2.09 13.21
C LYS A 157 4.58 1.71 14.63
N CYS A 158 5.27 0.57 14.80
CA CYS A 158 5.68 0.02 16.11
C CYS A 158 7.20 0.12 16.36
N GLY A 159 7.89 1.01 15.63
CA GLY A 159 9.33 1.22 15.77
C GLY A 159 9.65 2.31 16.80
N GLU A 160 10.71 2.10 17.61
CA GLU A 160 11.11 3.06 18.66
C GLU A 160 11.55 4.41 18.08
N SER A 161 12.32 4.38 16.99
CA SER A 161 12.81 5.61 16.34
C SER A 161 11.67 6.46 15.79
N VAL A 162 10.70 5.85 15.08
CA VAL A 162 9.55 6.57 14.54
C VAL A 162 8.63 7.07 15.65
N TYR A 163 8.40 6.24 16.67
CA TYR A 163 7.62 6.64 17.84
C TYR A 163 8.22 7.90 18.50
N ARG A 164 9.53 7.89 18.80
CA ARG A 164 10.22 9.02 19.42
C ARG A 164 10.12 10.27 18.56
N LYS A 165 10.34 10.18 17.26
CA LYS A 165 10.22 11.33 16.35
C LYS A 165 8.79 11.88 16.35
N ALA A 166 7.81 11.02 16.10
CA ALA A 166 6.41 11.44 16.00
C ALA A 166 5.87 11.99 17.33
N SER A 167 6.26 11.43 18.47
CA SER A 167 5.84 11.92 19.79
C SER A 167 6.45 13.29 20.12
N THR A 168 7.70 13.54 19.72
CA THR A 168 8.40 14.79 19.99
C THR A 168 7.95 15.91 19.06
N SER A 169 7.92 15.65 17.73
CA SER A 169 7.59 16.67 16.73
C SER A 169 6.08 16.88 16.56
N ARG A 170 5.24 15.95 17.03
CA ARG A 170 3.79 15.89 16.73
C ARG A 170 3.50 15.95 15.24
N ALA A 171 4.42 15.41 14.43
CA ALA A 171 4.35 15.36 12.97
C ALA A 171 4.82 13.99 12.47
N VAL A 172 4.36 13.62 11.28
CA VAL A 172 4.86 12.44 10.57
C VAL A 172 6.29 12.70 10.10
N PRO A 173 7.24 11.78 10.34
CA PRO A 173 8.56 11.89 9.76
C PRO A 173 8.51 11.91 8.20
N ASP A 174 9.30 12.76 7.57
CA ASP A 174 9.29 12.98 6.10
C ASP A 174 9.37 11.68 5.31
N TYR A 175 10.19 10.73 5.76
CA TYR A 175 10.36 9.43 5.11
C TYR A 175 9.15 8.47 5.22
N TYR A 176 8.03 8.91 5.82
CA TYR A 176 6.74 8.22 5.76
C TYR A 176 5.67 9.04 5.05
N TYR A 177 5.90 10.35 4.83
CA TYR A 177 4.89 11.23 4.24
C TYR A 177 4.48 10.75 2.84
N GLY A 178 5.44 10.42 1.99
CA GLY A 178 5.18 9.86 0.67
C GLY A 178 4.37 8.57 0.69
N GLN A 179 4.60 7.69 1.67
CA GLN A 179 3.81 6.47 1.86
C GLN A 179 2.32 6.78 2.09
N LEU A 180 2.04 7.74 2.97
CA LEU A 180 0.67 8.13 3.30
C LEU A 180 -0.03 8.80 2.11
N GLN A 181 0.65 9.68 1.39
CA GLN A 181 0.10 10.34 0.21
C GLN A 181 -0.14 9.37 -0.95
N HIS A 182 0.69 8.33 -1.11
CA HIS A 182 0.47 7.26 -2.06
C HIS A 182 -0.82 6.47 -1.75
N ILE A 183 -1.06 6.14 -0.47
CA ILE A 183 -2.31 5.51 -0.03
C ILE A 183 -3.51 6.40 -0.39
N LEU A 184 -3.41 7.71 -0.13
CA LEU A 184 -4.45 8.68 -0.46
C LEU A 184 -4.65 8.84 -1.98
N ALA A 185 -3.57 8.72 -2.78
CA ALA A 185 -3.66 8.75 -4.23
C ALA A 185 -4.47 7.55 -4.79
N ILE A 186 -4.27 6.35 -4.24
CA ILE A 186 -4.99 5.14 -4.62
C ILE A 186 -6.46 5.22 -4.20
N THR A 187 -6.71 5.61 -2.94
CA THR A 187 -8.02 5.49 -2.31
C THR A 187 -8.94 6.67 -2.54
N ASN A 188 -8.37 7.80 -2.93
CA ASN A 188 -9.08 9.09 -3.03
C ASN A 188 -9.71 9.55 -1.70
N PHE A 189 -9.21 9.05 -0.57
CA PHE A 189 -9.62 9.53 0.75
C PHE A 189 -9.05 10.91 1.04
N GLN A 190 -9.73 11.67 1.90
CA GLN A 190 -9.31 13.02 2.28
C GLN A 190 -8.26 13.05 3.38
N SER A 191 -8.12 11.93 4.10
CA SER A 191 -7.12 11.78 5.15
C SER A 191 -6.78 10.32 5.41
N VAL A 192 -5.63 10.09 6.03
CA VAL A 192 -5.17 8.80 6.55
C VAL A 192 -4.67 9.00 7.97
N ASP A 193 -4.97 8.06 8.85
CA ASP A 193 -4.47 8.07 10.21
C ASP A 193 -3.07 7.44 10.26
N PHE A 194 -2.12 8.14 10.88
CA PHE A 194 -0.79 7.64 11.20
C PHE A 194 -0.73 7.37 12.70
N TYR A 195 -0.51 6.11 13.05
CA TYR A 195 -0.60 5.65 14.43
C TYR A 195 0.70 5.00 14.88
N CYS A 196 1.38 5.61 15.87
CA CYS A 196 2.57 5.02 16.47
C CYS A 196 2.24 4.38 17.79
N TYR A 197 2.65 3.13 17.96
CA TYR A 197 2.43 2.32 19.14
C TYR A 197 3.73 1.72 19.68
N LEU A 198 3.91 1.82 20.98
CA LEU A 198 4.87 1.02 21.76
C LEU A 198 4.20 0.55 23.07
N PRO A 199 4.45 -0.69 23.50
CA PRO A 199 3.94 -1.18 24.79
C PRO A 199 4.30 -0.23 25.94
N LYS A 200 3.34 0.04 26.82
CA LYS A 200 3.52 0.89 28.01
C LYS A 200 3.86 2.36 27.73
N LYS A 201 3.67 2.82 26.51
CA LYS A 201 3.82 4.23 26.13
C LYS A 201 2.47 4.79 25.68
N PRO A 202 2.21 6.09 25.86
CA PRO A 202 1.06 6.74 25.25
C PRO A 202 1.13 6.61 23.72
N GLU A 203 0.03 6.29 23.08
CA GLU A 203 -0.04 6.24 21.63
C GLU A 203 0.11 7.64 20.99
N VAL A 204 0.68 7.68 19.78
CA VAL A 204 0.71 8.88 18.96
C VAL A 204 -0.22 8.68 17.78
N HIS A 205 -1.29 9.45 17.73
CA HIS A 205 -2.27 9.43 16.65
C HIS A 205 -2.26 10.78 15.92
N LEU A 206 -1.97 10.74 14.63
CA LEU A 206 -1.92 11.92 13.77
C LEU A 206 -2.81 11.68 12.56
N ARG A 207 -3.70 12.60 12.25
CA ARG A 207 -4.50 12.58 11.02
C ARG A 207 -3.84 13.43 9.96
N ILE A 208 -3.50 12.80 8.84
CA ILE A 208 -2.76 13.42 7.76
C ILE A 208 -3.71 13.67 6.60
N ALA A 209 -3.84 14.94 6.24
CA ALA A 209 -4.69 15.35 5.14
C ALA A 209 -4.05 14.99 3.78
N ARG A 210 -4.91 14.82 2.80
CA ARG A 210 -4.54 14.68 1.40
C ARG A 210 -3.86 15.97 0.90
N ASP A 211 -2.74 15.80 0.22
CA ASP A 211 -2.00 16.88 -0.46
C ASP A 211 -1.98 16.61 -1.97
N ASP A 212 -2.91 17.20 -2.71
CA ASP A 212 -3.04 16.96 -4.15
C ASP A 212 -1.83 17.48 -4.93
N SER A 213 -1.14 18.51 -4.46
CA SER A 213 0.06 19.03 -5.12
C SER A 213 1.26 18.08 -4.92
N TYR A 214 1.40 17.49 -3.74
CA TYR A 214 2.38 16.45 -3.50
C TYR A 214 2.04 15.18 -4.28
N ILE A 215 0.79 14.72 -4.24
CA ILE A 215 0.31 13.53 -4.96
C ILE A 215 0.57 13.65 -6.46
N LYS A 216 0.37 14.82 -7.05
CA LYS A 216 0.69 15.03 -8.47
C LYS A 216 2.17 14.75 -8.77
N ARG A 217 3.08 15.36 -8.00
CA ARG A 217 4.52 15.14 -8.16
C ARG A 217 4.92 13.68 -7.90
N LEU A 218 4.31 13.06 -6.88
CA LEU A 218 4.52 11.66 -6.54
C LEU A 218 4.13 10.74 -7.70
N LEU A 219 2.94 10.90 -8.24
CA LEU A 219 2.45 10.08 -9.36
C LEU A 219 3.30 10.24 -10.62
N ASP A 220 3.78 11.45 -10.91
CA ASP A 220 4.70 11.70 -12.01
C ASP A 220 6.04 10.97 -11.80
N ALA A 221 6.60 11.04 -10.58
CA ALA A 221 7.85 10.36 -10.23
C ALA A 221 7.70 8.83 -10.25
N GLU A 222 6.61 8.30 -9.71
CA GLU A 222 6.30 6.87 -9.70
C GLU A 222 6.06 6.33 -11.11
N TYR A 223 5.38 7.10 -11.97
CA TYR A 223 5.21 6.72 -13.37
C TYR A 223 6.56 6.61 -14.10
N LEU A 224 7.43 7.60 -13.95
CA LEU A 224 8.77 7.56 -14.55
C LEU A 224 9.61 6.39 -13.99
N PHE A 225 9.47 6.11 -12.69
CA PHE A 225 10.14 4.97 -12.07
C PHE A 225 9.60 3.64 -12.59
N TRP A 226 8.28 3.51 -12.76
CA TRP A 226 7.65 2.33 -13.35
C TRP A 226 8.13 2.08 -14.78
N GLN A 227 8.25 3.12 -15.61
CA GLN A 227 8.82 2.99 -16.96
C GLN A 227 10.25 2.43 -16.95
N LYS A 228 11.08 2.85 -15.96
CA LYS A 228 12.43 2.30 -15.78
C LYS A 228 12.41 0.81 -15.42
N ILE A 229 11.48 0.37 -14.56
CA ILE A 229 11.32 -1.06 -14.25
C ILE A 229 11.00 -1.84 -15.54
N LEU A 230 10.00 -1.41 -16.30
CA LEU A 230 9.58 -2.08 -17.53
C LEU A 230 10.69 -2.19 -18.59
N THR A 231 11.57 -1.20 -18.66
CA THR A 231 12.72 -1.21 -19.58
C THR A 231 13.92 -2.00 -19.08
N SER A 232 14.01 -2.23 -17.76
CA SER A 232 15.15 -2.93 -17.12
C SER A 232 14.95 -4.44 -16.96
N ILE A 233 13.74 -4.95 -17.16
CA ILE A 233 13.39 -6.39 -17.10
C ILE A 233 13.62 -7.08 -18.47
N LYS A 234 13.94 -6.30 -19.50
CA LYS A 234 14.39 -6.81 -20.81
C LYS A 234 15.85 -7.26 -20.71
#